data_4df134e1abf757f5948bafd7d466c9b8
#
_entry.id   4df134e1abf757f5948bafd7d466c9b8
#
_cell.length_a   1.000
_cell.length_b   1.000
_cell.length_c   1.000
_cell.angle_alpha   90.00
_cell.angle_beta   90.00
_cell.angle_gamma   90.00
#
_symmetry.space_group_name_H-M   'P 1'
#
loop_
_entity.id
_entity.type
_entity.pdbx_description
1 polymer ?
#
loop_
_entity_poly.entity_id
_entity_poly.type
_entity_poly.pdbx_seq_one_letter_code
_entity_poly.pdbx_strand_id
1 'polypeptide(L)'
;QYINGCRFPCTIFIQNMQAKNDEHYRLDVKDNYITISGGTPHAIFNGTQTLVSLLKKQTIPAKLENIAINDYPDLLYRGMMLDIARNFTKKADLLKLINQLAAYKINVLHFHFSDDEAWRLEIPGLEELTAIGSRRGFTKDESQCLYPVYYGGWNPNDTTATANGYYTREDFIEVLQYAAKRHITVIPEIESPGHARAAIKAMEARFNRLKGEDMEKAREYLLSESAD
;
A
#
# COMPACT_ATOMS: atom_id res chain seq x y z
N GLN A 1 -26.57 7.04 18.11
CA GLN A 1 -26.55 5.57 18.06
C GLN A 1 -26.73 5.03 19.48
N TYR A 2 -27.63 4.08 19.67
CA TYR A 2 -27.90 3.46 20.97
C TYR A 2 -27.05 2.23 21.13
N ILE A 3 -26.30 2.13 22.24
CA ILE A 3 -25.55 0.95 22.62
C ILE A 3 -26.17 0.45 23.92
N ASN A 4 -26.50 -0.84 23.99
CA ASN A 4 -27.07 -1.53 25.15
C ASN A 4 -28.42 -1.04 25.65
N GLY A 5 -29.31 -0.62 24.77
CA GLY A 5 -30.64 -0.17 25.21
C GLY A 5 -30.61 1.15 25.97
N CYS A 6 -29.45 1.80 26.08
CA CYS A 6 -29.33 3.12 26.69
C CYS A 6 -29.83 4.20 25.77
N ARG A 7 -30.74 5.03 26.31
CA ARG A 7 -31.14 6.30 25.74
C ARG A 7 -30.11 7.36 26.12
N PHE A 8 -28.88 7.34 25.51
CA PHE A 8 -27.85 8.38 25.58
C PHE A 8 -27.14 8.70 26.92
N PRO A 9 -25.93 9.18 26.80
CA PRO A 9 -24.88 8.89 25.81
C PRO A 9 -23.99 7.77 26.28
N CYS A 10 -23.53 6.90 25.37
CA CYS A 10 -22.42 6.01 25.67
C CYS A 10 -21.13 6.83 25.61
N THR A 11 -20.40 6.85 26.70
CA THR A 11 -19.12 7.56 26.80
C THR A 11 -17.99 6.57 26.50
N ILE A 12 -17.12 6.95 25.56
CA ILE A 12 -15.91 6.18 25.25
C ILE A 12 -14.73 6.82 25.98
N PHE A 13 -14.08 6.06 26.84
CA PHE A 13 -12.86 6.46 27.53
C PHE A 13 -11.66 5.83 26.88
N ILE A 14 -10.59 6.62 26.78
CA ILE A 14 -9.26 6.13 26.36
C ILE A 14 -8.35 6.26 27.59
N GLN A 15 -7.67 5.18 27.94
CA GLN A 15 -6.84 5.12 29.14
C GLN A 15 -5.46 4.53 28.82
N ASN A 16 -4.47 4.97 29.58
CA ASN A 16 -3.17 4.33 29.55
C ASN A 16 -3.17 3.09 30.44
N MET A 17 -2.44 2.04 30.03
CA MET A 17 -2.23 0.84 30.83
C MET A 17 -0.80 0.31 30.68
N GLN A 18 -0.33 -0.44 31.67
CA GLN A 18 0.88 -1.22 31.53
C GLN A 18 0.64 -2.35 30.53
N ALA A 19 1.43 -2.37 29.45
CA ALA A 19 1.23 -3.23 28.29
C ALA A 19 2.30 -4.34 28.22
N LYS A 20 1.97 -5.48 27.60
CA LYS A 20 2.92 -6.56 27.30
C LYS A 20 3.81 -6.22 26.10
N ASN A 21 3.24 -5.50 25.12
CA ASN A 21 3.91 -5.00 23.92
C ASN A 21 3.18 -3.74 23.43
N ASP A 22 3.68 -3.13 22.38
CA ASP A 22 3.17 -1.86 21.81
C ASP A 22 1.76 -1.96 21.21
N GLU A 23 1.23 -3.17 21.00
CA GLU A 23 -0.09 -3.39 20.42
C GLU A 23 -1.10 -3.98 21.41
N HIS A 24 -0.67 -4.23 22.66
CA HIS A 24 -1.53 -4.78 23.70
C HIS A 24 -2.59 -3.78 24.15
N TYR A 25 -3.85 -4.16 24.04
CA TYR A 25 -4.99 -3.35 24.46
C TYR A 25 -5.98 -4.15 25.32
N ARG A 26 -6.79 -3.41 26.06
CA ARG A 26 -7.97 -3.92 26.73
C ARG A 26 -9.19 -3.11 26.29
N LEU A 27 -10.28 -3.80 25.96
CA LEU A 27 -11.58 -3.23 25.62
C LEU A 27 -12.60 -3.73 26.63
N ASP A 28 -13.17 -2.84 27.41
CA ASP A 28 -14.25 -3.12 28.35
C ASP A 28 -15.51 -2.41 27.90
N VAL A 29 -16.60 -3.15 27.73
CA VAL A 29 -17.96 -2.65 27.56
C VAL A 29 -18.71 -3.01 28.81
N LYS A 30 -19.15 -2.00 29.58
CA LYS A 30 -19.88 -2.20 30.82
C LYS A 30 -20.92 -1.14 30.98
N ASP A 31 -22.20 -1.58 31.11
CA ASP A 31 -23.35 -0.70 31.23
C ASP A 31 -23.36 0.35 30.09
N ASN A 32 -23.09 1.62 30.41
CA ASN A 32 -23.13 2.74 29.49
C ASN A 32 -21.73 3.24 29.08
N TYR A 33 -20.67 2.51 29.41
CA TYR A 33 -19.31 2.93 29.19
C TYR A 33 -18.56 1.94 28.30
N ILE A 34 -17.77 2.47 27.42
CA ILE A 34 -16.78 1.72 26.65
C ILE A 34 -15.42 2.29 27.02
N THR A 35 -14.52 1.43 27.49
CA THR A 35 -13.16 1.84 27.83
C THR A 35 -12.18 1.09 26.93
N ILE A 36 -11.31 1.82 26.24
CA ILE A 36 -10.18 1.26 25.50
C ILE A 36 -8.90 1.67 26.21
N SER A 37 -8.16 0.70 26.69
CA SER A 37 -6.89 0.90 27.39
C SER A 37 -5.74 0.33 26.59
N GLY A 38 -4.63 1.07 26.48
CA GLY A 38 -3.43 0.64 25.77
C GLY A 38 -2.22 1.46 26.16
N GLY A 39 -1.02 0.93 25.95
CA GLY A 39 0.24 1.62 26.27
C GLY A 39 0.70 2.56 25.13
N THR A 40 0.13 2.44 23.95
CA THR A 40 0.52 3.20 22.75
C THR A 40 -0.69 3.60 21.91
N PRO A 41 -0.55 4.59 21.00
CA PRO A 41 -1.59 4.88 20.01
C PRO A 41 -1.96 3.68 19.12
N HIS A 42 -0.99 2.79 18.83
CA HIS A 42 -1.24 1.57 18.05
C HIS A 42 -2.16 0.60 18.80
N ALA A 43 -1.91 0.39 20.10
CA ALA A 43 -2.78 -0.43 20.93
C ALA A 43 -4.22 0.11 20.98
N ILE A 44 -4.39 1.41 21.18
CA ILE A 44 -5.71 2.08 21.16
C ILE A 44 -6.39 1.93 19.81
N PHE A 45 -5.64 2.08 18.71
CA PHE A 45 -6.15 1.85 17.35
C PHE A 45 -6.67 0.41 17.19
N ASN A 46 -5.89 -0.60 17.59
CA ASN A 46 -6.29 -2.00 17.52
C ASN A 46 -7.54 -2.30 18.36
N GLY A 47 -7.63 -1.75 19.55
CA GLY A 47 -8.83 -1.81 20.39
C GLY A 47 -10.05 -1.18 19.72
N THR A 48 -9.84 -0.04 19.04
CA THR A 48 -10.89 0.63 18.26
C THR A 48 -11.34 -0.23 17.08
N GLN A 49 -10.44 -0.90 16.35
CA GLN A 49 -10.80 -1.82 15.26
C GLN A 49 -11.64 -2.99 15.79
N THR A 50 -11.33 -3.51 16.97
CA THR A 50 -12.13 -4.55 17.63
C THR A 50 -13.54 -4.04 17.96
N LEU A 51 -13.66 -2.87 18.55
CA LEU A 51 -14.96 -2.25 18.82
C LEU A 51 -15.78 -2.05 17.54
N VAL A 52 -15.17 -1.51 16.47
CA VAL A 52 -15.83 -1.34 15.17
C VAL A 52 -16.30 -2.68 14.60
N SER A 53 -15.50 -3.74 14.73
CA SER A 53 -15.88 -5.09 14.28
C SER A 53 -17.07 -5.66 15.05
N LEU A 54 -17.15 -5.42 16.35
CA LEU A 54 -18.30 -5.82 17.17
C LEU A 54 -19.58 -5.07 16.76
N LEU A 55 -19.46 -3.76 16.49
CA LEU A 55 -20.59 -2.91 16.08
C LEU A 55 -21.10 -3.27 14.68
N LYS A 56 -20.24 -3.60 13.74
CA LYS A 56 -20.63 -3.99 12.36
C LYS A 56 -21.49 -5.25 12.30
N LYS A 57 -21.41 -6.12 13.29
CA LYS A 57 -22.20 -7.35 13.39
C LYS A 57 -23.60 -7.12 13.99
N GLN A 58 -23.90 -5.90 14.42
CA GLN A 58 -25.15 -5.58 15.07
C GLN A 58 -26.16 -4.92 14.11
N THR A 59 -27.45 -5.13 14.38
CA THR A 59 -28.51 -4.34 13.76
C THR A 59 -28.56 -2.94 14.36
N ILE A 60 -29.16 -1.99 13.66
CA ILE A 60 -29.35 -0.62 14.19
C ILE A 60 -30.71 -0.52 14.87
N PRO A 61 -30.80 -0.08 16.13
CA PRO A 61 -29.71 0.39 16.99
C PRO A 61 -28.80 -0.74 17.48
N ALA A 62 -27.48 -0.48 17.47
CA ALA A 62 -26.51 -1.46 17.91
C ALA A 62 -26.62 -1.70 19.43
N LYS A 63 -26.61 -2.96 19.84
CA LYS A 63 -26.60 -3.38 21.23
C LYS A 63 -25.36 -4.20 21.50
N LEU A 64 -24.50 -3.75 22.40
CA LEU A 64 -23.37 -4.52 22.90
C LEU A 64 -23.68 -5.04 24.30
N GLU A 65 -23.45 -6.32 24.52
CA GLU A 65 -23.47 -6.91 25.86
C GLU A 65 -22.22 -6.49 26.65
N ASN A 66 -22.28 -6.60 27.96
CA ASN A 66 -21.10 -6.39 28.79
C ASN A 66 -20.03 -7.41 28.42
N ILE A 67 -18.85 -6.91 28.00
CA ILE A 67 -17.73 -7.74 27.53
C ILE A 67 -16.41 -7.12 28.00
N ALA A 68 -15.45 -7.98 28.31
CA ALA A 68 -14.08 -7.61 28.56
C ALA A 68 -13.17 -8.39 27.62
N ILE A 69 -12.40 -7.67 26.80
CA ILE A 69 -11.43 -8.23 25.85
C ILE A 69 -10.05 -7.75 26.27
N ASN A 70 -9.12 -8.67 26.43
CA ASN A 70 -7.71 -8.37 26.65
C ASN A 70 -6.91 -9.10 25.58
N ASP A 71 -6.31 -8.34 24.67
CA ASP A 71 -5.78 -8.88 23.42
C ASP A 71 -4.44 -8.24 23.05
N TYR A 72 -3.56 -9.03 22.47
CA TYR A 72 -2.27 -8.63 21.92
C TYR A 72 -1.85 -9.62 20.83
N PRO A 73 -1.05 -9.20 19.85
CA PRO A 73 -0.65 -10.10 18.77
C PRO A 73 0.37 -11.15 19.26
N ASP A 74 0.18 -12.40 18.84
CA ASP A 74 1.17 -13.46 19.00
C ASP A 74 2.36 -13.29 18.04
N LEU A 75 2.10 -12.69 16.83
CA LEU A 75 3.09 -12.40 15.83
C LEU A 75 3.26 -10.89 15.69
N LEU A 76 4.47 -10.39 15.89
CA LEU A 76 4.78 -8.96 15.76
C LEU A 76 4.79 -8.50 14.31
N TYR A 77 5.12 -9.37 13.37
CA TYR A 77 5.06 -9.12 11.92
C TYR A 77 3.83 -9.80 11.32
N ARG A 78 2.91 -9.00 10.81
CA ARG A 78 1.69 -9.46 10.13
C ARG A 78 1.58 -8.72 8.81
N GLY A 79 2.29 -9.25 7.80
CA GLY A 79 2.44 -8.61 6.50
C GLY A 79 1.53 -9.19 5.43
N MET A 80 1.20 -8.34 4.45
CA MET A 80 0.62 -8.71 3.17
C MET A 80 1.47 -8.13 2.06
N MET A 81 1.83 -8.96 1.07
CA MET A 81 2.49 -8.51 -0.15
C MET A 81 1.46 -8.20 -1.21
N LEU A 82 1.66 -7.10 -1.93
CA LEU A 82 0.86 -6.71 -3.09
C LEU A 82 1.79 -6.44 -4.28
N ASP A 83 1.65 -7.24 -5.31
CA ASP A 83 2.32 -7.06 -6.60
C ASP A 83 1.49 -6.13 -7.49
N ILE A 84 2.02 -4.94 -7.77
CA ILE A 84 1.44 -3.97 -8.69
C ILE A 84 2.20 -3.85 -10.00
N ALA A 85 3.36 -4.49 -10.12
CA ALA A 85 4.14 -4.50 -11.35
C ALA A 85 3.40 -5.26 -12.45
N ARG A 86 2.89 -6.46 -12.15
CA ARG A 86 2.13 -7.27 -13.12
C ARG A 86 0.76 -6.67 -13.41
N ASN A 87 0.05 -6.20 -12.40
CA ASN A 87 -1.25 -5.55 -12.53
C ASN A 87 -1.36 -4.33 -11.63
N PHE A 88 -1.47 -3.16 -12.22
CA PHE A 88 -1.56 -1.91 -11.51
C PHE A 88 -2.85 -1.80 -10.68
N THR A 89 -2.71 -1.50 -9.41
CA THR A 89 -3.84 -1.20 -8.51
C THR A 89 -3.99 0.31 -8.39
N LYS A 90 -5.16 0.85 -8.73
CA LYS A 90 -5.43 2.29 -8.63
C LYS A 90 -5.38 2.75 -7.17
N LYS A 91 -4.89 3.97 -6.92
CA LYS A 91 -4.76 4.55 -5.57
C LYS A 91 -6.03 4.40 -4.73
N ALA A 92 -7.19 4.69 -5.31
CA ALA A 92 -8.46 4.58 -4.59
C ALA A 92 -8.75 3.16 -4.07
N ASP A 93 -8.36 2.12 -4.81
CA ASP A 93 -8.56 0.73 -4.40
C ASP A 93 -7.47 0.29 -3.42
N LEU A 94 -6.24 0.78 -3.59
CA LEU A 94 -5.17 0.59 -2.62
C LEU A 94 -5.54 1.16 -1.24
N LEU A 95 -6.09 2.38 -1.18
CA LEU A 95 -6.54 2.97 0.08
C LEU A 95 -7.65 2.15 0.75
N LYS A 96 -8.57 1.57 -0.04
CA LYS A 96 -9.57 0.62 0.48
C LYS A 96 -8.91 -0.63 1.04
N LEU A 97 -7.92 -1.20 0.32
CA LEU A 97 -7.17 -2.36 0.80
C LEU A 97 -6.46 -2.06 2.12
N ILE A 98 -5.72 -0.96 2.22
CA ILE A 98 -5.06 -0.53 3.46
C ILE A 98 -6.06 -0.41 4.61
N ASN A 99 -7.26 0.07 4.34
CA ASN A 99 -8.30 0.16 5.35
C ASN A 99 -8.80 -1.23 5.80
N GLN A 100 -8.88 -2.21 4.90
CA GLN A 100 -9.20 -3.59 5.25
C GLN A 100 -8.06 -4.24 6.04
N LEU A 101 -6.80 -4.06 5.62
CA LEU A 101 -5.64 -4.55 6.35
C LEU A 101 -5.64 -4.05 7.81
N ALA A 102 -5.91 -2.76 8.01
CA ALA A 102 -6.04 -2.16 9.33
C ALA A 102 -7.17 -2.80 10.17
N ALA A 103 -8.32 -3.10 9.56
CA ALA A 103 -9.43 -3.76 10.23
C ALA A 103 -9.08 -5.19 10.71
N TYR A 104 -8.16 -5.85 10.02
CA TYR A 104 -7.60 -7.16 10.41
C TYR A 104 -6.31 -7.05 11.23
N LYS A 105 -5.91 -5.85 11.65
CA LYS A 105 -4.70 -5.59 12.44
C LYS A 105 -3.41 -6.05 11.74
N ILE A 106 -3.40 -6.08 10.40
CA ILE A 106 -2.19 -6.25 9.60
C ILE A 106 -1.37 -4.98 9.73
N ASN A 107 -0.07 -5.10 10.01
CA ASN A 107 0.79 -3.97 10.32
C ASN A 107 1.91 -3.73 9.29
N VAL A 108 1.99 -4.55 8.26
CA VAL A 108 2.97 -4.39 7.18
C VAL A 108 2.32 -4.58 5.81
N LEU A 109 2.54 -3.65 4.90
CA LEU A 109 2.28 -3.77 3.47
C LEU A 109 3.62 -3.88 2.74
N HIS A 110 3.95 -5.06 2.24
CA HIS A 110 5.06 -5.31 1.36
C HIS A 110 4.62 -4.98 -0.06
N PHE A 111 5.20 -3.94 -0.67
CA PHE A 111 4.66 -3.29 -1.85
C PHE A 111 5.63 -3.41 -3.01
N HIS A 112 5.35 -4.34 -3.92
CA HIS A 112 6.20 -4.70 -5.05
C HIS A 112 5.94 -3.78 -6.23
N PHE A 113 6.85 -2.81 -6.46
CA PHE A 113 6.70 -1.72 -7.42
C PHE A 113 7.25 -2.00 -8.80
N SER A 114 8.27 -2.83 -8.92
CA SER A 114 8.97 -3.05 -10.17
C SER A 114 9.22 -4.51 -10.45
N ASP A 115 9.13 -4.86 -11.73
CA ASP A 115 9.45 -6.18 -12.25
C ASP A 115 9.69 -6.08 -13.76
N ASP A 116 9.86 -7.20 -14.46
CA ASP A 116 10.01 -7.24 -15.90
C ASP A 116 8.83 -6.61 -16.65
N GLU A 117 7.63 -6.71 -16.09
CA GLU A 117 6.39 -6.26 -16.71
C GLU A 117 6.08 -4.79 -16.49
N ALA A 118 6.60 -4.17 -15.44
CA ALA A 118 6.44 -2.73 -15.26
C ALA A 118 7.29 -2.14 -14.13
N TRP A 119 7.43 -0.80 -14.22
CA TRP A 119 7.84 0.10 -13.16
C TRP A 119 6.67 1.01 -12.75
N ARG A 120 6.31 1.08 -11.47
CA ARG A 120 5.05 1.70 -11.02
C ARG A 120 5.20 2.91 -10.11
N LEU A 121 6.38 3.48 -10.00
CA LEU A 121 6.64 4.63 -9.11
C LEU A 121 7.38 5.74 -9.86
N GLU A 122 6.86 6.96 -9.79
CA GLU A 122 7.55 8.13 -10.32
C GLU A 122 8.79 8.44 -9.50
N ILE A 123 9.93 8.58 -10.19
CA ILE A 123 11.19 9.00 -9.63
C ILE A 123 11.60 10.33 -10.30
N PRO A 124 11.65 11.43 -9.54
CA PRO A 124 12.05 12.73 -10.10
C PRO A 124 13.42 12.67 -10.80
N GLY A 125 13.48 13.16 -12.04
CA GLY A 125 14.68 13.14 -12.85
C GLY A 125 14.92 11.83 -13.63
N LEU A 126 14.04 10.83 -13.50
CA LEU A 126 14.06 9.56 -14.24
C LEU A 126 12.69 9.28 -14.89
N GLU A 127 12.22 10.22 -15.68
CA GLU A 127 10.86 10.24 -16.23
C GLU A 127 10.57 9.01 -17.11
N GLU A 128 11.60 8.44 -17.75
CA GLU A 128 11.48 7.27 -18.62
C GLU A 128 11.03 6.02 -17.85
N LEU A 129 11.32 5.93 -16.54
CA LEU A 129 10.85 4.83 -15.70
C LEU A 129 9.32 4.68 -15.72
N THR A 130 8.61 5.81 -15.74
CA THR A 130 7.14 5.80 -15.82
C THR A 130 6.63 6.01 -17.23
N ALA A 131 7.27 6.85 -18.05
CA ALA A 131 6.82 7.12 -19.42
C ALA A 131 6.83 5.84 -20.29
N ILE A 132 7.77 4.96 -20.08
CA ILE A 132 7.98 3.71 -20.82
C ILE A 132 7.68 2.51 -19.95
N GLY A 133 8.34 2.42 -18.79
CA GLY A 133 8.28 1.26 -17.91
C GLY A 133 6.93 1.01 -17.25
N SER A 134 6.01 1.98 -17.23
CA SER A 134 4.67 1.79 -16.67
C SER A 134 3.60 1.41 -17.70
N ARG A 135 3.98 1.21 -18.95
CA ARG A 135 3.03 1.04 -20.07
C ARG A 135 3.36 -0.19 -20.88
N ARG A 136 2.34 -0.91 -21.31
CA ARG A 136 2.46 -2.09 -22.16
C ARG A 136 1.66 -1.92 -23.44
N GLY A 137 2.22 -2.36 -24.56
CA GLY A 137 1.58 -2.29 -25.85
C GLY A 137 2.37 -3.00 -26.94
N PHE A 138 1.78 -3.11 -28.14
CA PHE A 138 2.52 -3.61 -29.27
C PHE A 138 3.62 -2.63 -29.67
N THR A 139 4.85 -3.11 -29.70
CA THR A 139 6.06 -2.35 -29.99
C THR A 139 7.04 -3.23 -30.75
N LYS A 140 8.02 -2.63 -31.43
CA LYS A 140 9.09 -3.38 -32.12
C LYS A 140 10.33 -3.54 -31.27
N ASP A 141 10.63 -2.57 -30.42
CA ASP A 141 11.92 -2.41 -29.74
C ASP A 141 11.79 -1.92 -28.30
N GLU A 142 10.58 -1.80 -27.78
CA GLU A 142 10.29 -1.31 -26.44
C GLU A 142 10.77 0.12 -26.13
N SER A 143 11.03 0.91 -27.14
CA SER A 143 11.50 2.30 -26.96
C SER A 143 10.40 3.25 -26.45
N GLN A 144 9.13 2.88 -26.54
CA GLN A 144 7.96 3.69 -26.18
C GLN A 144 7.05 3.05 -25.11
N CYS A 145 7.07 1.74 -25.03
CA CYS A 145 6.33 0.95 -24.03
C CYS A 145 6.91 -0.47 -24.03
N LEU A 146 6.62 -1.22 -22.99
CA LEU A 146 7.02 -2.63 -22.89
C LEU A 146 6.14 -3.54 -23.74
N TYR A 147 6.62 -4.71 -24.10
CA TYR A 147 5.82 -5.74 -24.75
C TYR A 147 4.62 -6.15 -23.87
N PRO A 148 3.47 -6.47 -24.48
CA PRO A 148 2.36 -7.09 -23.77
C PRO A 148 2.78 -8.47 -23.27
N VAL A 149 2.29 -8.81 -22.08
CA VAL A 149 2.41 -10.15 -21.51
C VAL A 149 1.01 -10.75 -21.34
N TYR A 150 0.91 -12.01 -20.94
CA TYR A 150 -0.38 -12.68 -20.78
C TYR A 150 -1.33 -12.01 -19.76
N TYR A 151 -0.82 -11.10 -18.91
CA TYR A 151 -1.63 -10.22 -18.07
C TYR A 151 -2.32 -9.06 -18.81
N GLY A 152 -2.19 -8.98 -20.12
CA GLY A 152 -2.76 -7.92 -20.94
C GLY A 152 -1.80 -6.76 -21.23
N GLY A 153 -2.37 -5.66 -21.74
CA GLY A 153 -1.56 -4.48 -22.12
C GLY A 153 -1.39 -4.37 -23.62
N TRP A 154 -2.48 -4.52 -24.39
CA TRP A 154 -2.45 -4.44 -25.84
C TRP A 154 -2.33 -3.00 -26.35
N ASN A 155 -2.83 -2.03 -25.58
CA ASN A 155 -2.80 -0.61 -25.91
C ASN A 155 -2.12 0.17 -24.77
N PRO A 156 -0.93 0.77 -25.01
CA PRO A 156 -0.20 1.51 -23.99
C PRO A 156 -0.88 2.82 -23.56
N ASN A 157 -1.91 3.28 -24.29
CA ASN A 157 -2.68 4.47 -23.96
C ASN A 157 -3.99 4.16 -23.24
N ASP A 158 -4.31 2.90 -23.00
CA ASP A 158 -5.50 2.50 -22.24
C ASP A 158 -5.28 2.68 -20.74
N THR A 159 -5.79 3.79 -20.20
CA THR A 159 -5.72 4.11 -18.77
C THR A 159 -6.73 3.32 -17.93
N THR A 160 -7.59 2.52 -18.54
CA THR A 160 -8.53 1.65 -17.81
C THR A 160 -7.95 0.26 -17.56
N ALA A 161 -7.00 -0.17 -18.40
CA ALA A 161 -6.33 -1.45 -18.25
C ALA A 161 -5.37 -1.44 -17.05
N THR A 162 -5.38 -2.53 -16.27
CA THR A 162 -4.45 -2.72 -15.16
C THR A 162 -3.00 -2.98 -15.60
N ALA A 163 -2.78 -3.17 -16.90
CA ALA A 163 -1.47 -3.24 -17.49
C ALA A 163 -0.70 -1.92 -17.42
N ASN A 164 -1.41 -0.80 -17.39
CA ASN A 164 -0.86 0.55 -17.47
C ASN A 164 -1.14 1.34 -16.19
N GLY A 165 -0.21 2.21 -15.82
CA GLY A 165 -0.36 3.11 -14.68
C GLY A 165 0.83 3.08 -13.74
N TYR A 166 0.93 4.11 -12.93
CA TYR A 166 1.96 4.29 -11.90
C TYR A 166 1.41 5.23 -10.82
N TYR A 167 2.10 5.29 -9.69
CA TYR A 167 1.86 6.32 -8.68
C TYR A 167 2.82 7.48 -8.89
N THR A 168 2.27 8.70 -8.89
CA THR A 168 3.09 9.90 -8.77
C THR A 168 3.77 9.93 -7.39
N ARG A 169 4.78 10.77 -7.26
CA ARG A 169 5.43 10.99 -5.97
C ARG A 169 4.42 11.42 -4.90
N GLU A 170 3.48 12.30 -5.25
CA GLU A 170 2.42 12.80 -4.38
C GLU A 170 1.43 11.69 -4.00
N ASP A 171 1.05 10.84 -4.96
CA ASP A 171 0.20 9.67 -4.70
C ASP A 171 0.84 8.74 -3.68
N PHE A 172 2.13 8.47 -3.83
CA PHE A 172 2.83 7.58 -2.90
C PHE A 172 2.98 8.19 -1.50
N ILE A 173 3.26 9.50 -1.40
CA ILE A 173 3.27 10.22 -0.11
C ILE A 173 1.90 10.10 0.57
N GLU A 174 0.80 10.28 -0.17
CA GLU A 174 -0.55 10.11 0.38
C GLU A 174 -0.78 8.69 0.89
N VAL A 175 -0.35 7.67 0.13
CA VAL A 175 -0.43 6.26 0.55
C VAL A 175 0.34 6.02 1.84
N LEU A 176 1.59 6.52 1.93
CA LEU A 176 2.41 6.39 3.14
C LEU A 176 1.76 7.04 4.36
N GLN A 177 1.22 8.26 4.20
CA GLN A 177 0.52 8.97 5.27
C GLN A 177 -0.77 8.26 5.69
N TYR A 178 -1.50 7.70 4.72
CA TYR A 178 -2.73 6.94 4.98
C TYR A 178 -2.46 5.64 5.73
N ALA A 179 -1.40 4.92 5.35
CA ALA A 179 -0.94 3.71 6.02
C ALA A 179 -0.43 4.01 7.45
N ALA A 180 0.41 5.04 7.60
CA ALA A 180 0.96 5.46 8.89
C ALA A 180 -0.12 5.81 9.92
N LYS A 181 -1.20 6.50 9.51
CA LYS A 181 -2.37 6.78 10.35
C LYS A 181 -3.12 5.52 10.81
N ARG A 182 -2.82 4.37 10.22
CA ARG A 182 -3.39 3.04 10.53
C ARG A 182 -2.37 2.10 11.14
N HIS A 183 -1.20 2.62 11.50
CA HIS A 183 -0.08 1.85 12.05
C HIS A 183 0.40 0.73 11.12
N ILE A 184 0.31 0.94 9.79
CA ILE A 184 0.82 0.03 8.77
C ILE A 184 2.12 0.59 8.22
N THR A 185 3.19 -0.17 8.36
CA THR A 185 4.48 0.10 7.70
C THR A 185 4.41 -0.34 6.24
N VAL A 186 4.79 0.54 5.32
CA VAL A 186 4.92 0.19 3.90
C VAL A 186 6.39 -0.11 3.61
N ILE A 187 6.66 -1.30 3.09
CA ILE A 187 7.99 -1.73 2.65
C ILE A 187 7.98 -1.74 1.12
N PRO A 188 8.57 -0.74 0.45
CA PRO A 188 8.69 -0.74 -0.99
C PRO A 188 9.73 -1.78 -1.43
N GLU A 189 9.39 -2.57 -2.43
CA GLU A 189 10.28 -3.53 -3.08
C GLU A 189 10.57 -3.09 -4.51
N ILE A 190 11.85 -3.02 -4.83
CA ILE A 190 12.38 -2.69 -6.16
C ILE A 190 13.40 -3.76 -6.52
N GLU A 191 13.18 -4.39 -7.67
CA GLU A 191 13.98 -5.51 -8.12
C GLU A 191 15.28 -5.09 -8.79
N SER A 192 16.38 -5.77 -8.44
CA SER A 192 17.70 -5.64 -9.05
C SER A 192 18.64 -6.76 -8.56
N PRO A 193 19.48 -7.36 -9.43
CA PRO A 193 19.59 -7.20 -10.88
C PRO A 193 18.56 -8.04 -11.67
N GLY A 194 17.90 -9.02 -11.03
CA GLY A 194 16.84 -9.80 -11.64
C GLY A 194 15.53 -9.02 -11.70
N HIS A 195 14.60 -9.47 -12.55
CA HIS A 195 13.28 -8.86 -12.71
C HIS A 195 13.31 -7.33 -12.97
N ALA A 196 14.33 -6.87 -13.69
CA ALA A 196 14.63 -5.44 -13.87
C ALA A 196 14.36 -4.93 -15.29
N ARG A 197 13.75 -5.74 -16.18
CA ARG A 197 13.56 -5.41 -17.59
C ARG A 197 12.88 -4.07 -17.81
N ALA A 198 11.83 -3.74 -17.03
CA ALA A 198 11.15 -2.45 -17.17
C ALA A 198 12.10 -1.27 -16.91
N ALA A 199 12.94 -1.35 -15.88
CA ALA A 199 13.94 -0.33 -15.58
C ALA A 199 15.03 -0.28 -16.65
N ILE A 200 15.52 -1.43 -17.12
CA ILE A 200 16.53 -1.53 -18.19
C ILE A 200 16.03 -0.83 -19.45
N LYS A 201 14.82 -1.15 -19.93
CA LYS A 201 14.25 -0.54 -21.14
C LYS A 201 14.01 0.96 -21.00
N ALA A 202 13.60 1.40 -19.82
CA ALA A 202 13.48 2.82 -19.52
C ALA A 202 14.84 3.54 -19.58
N MET A 203 15.90 2.94 -19.02
CA MET A 203 17.25 3.53 -19.06
C MET A 203 17.89 3.48 -20.45
N GLU A 204 17.66 2.43 -21.24
CA GLU A 204 18.05 2.39 -22.66
C GLU A 204 17.40 3.53 -23.46
N ALA A 205 16.13 3.78 -23.26
CA ALA A 205 15.43 4.88 -23.91
C ALA A 205 15.98 6.24 -23.45
N ARG A 206 16.32 6.40 -22.17
CA ARG A 206 16.98 7.58 -21.63
C ARG A 206 18.34 7.80 -22.26
N PHE A 207 19.19 6.77 -22.35
CA PHE A 207 20.45 6.84 -23.07
C PHE A 207 20.24 7.31 -24.52
N ASN A 208 19.30 6.69 -25.25
CA ASN A 208 19.02 7.01 -26.62
C ASN A 208 18.54 8.46 -26.86
N ARG A 209 17.79 9.02 -25.90
CA ARG A 209 17.40 10.43 -25.93
C ARG A 209 18.60 11.33 -25.68
N LEU A 210 19.32 11.10 -24.59
CA LEU A 210 20.42 11.96 -24.15
C LEU A 210 21.61 11.95 -25.13
N LYS A 211 21.93 10.82 -25.78
CA LYS A 211 23.04 10.77 -26.74
C LYS A 211 22.94 11.77 -27.90
N GLY A 212 21.73 12.22 -28.21
CA GLY A 212 21.49 13.25 -29.22
C GLY A 212 21.67 14.67 -28.70
N GLU A 213 21.69 14.85 -27.37
CA GLU A 213 21.77 16.14 -26.69
C GLU A 213 23.13 16.32 -25.98
N ASP A 214 23.53 15.33 -25.19
CA ASP A 214 24.74 15.34 -24.35
C ASP A 214 25.28 13.91 -24.18
N MET A 215 26.32 13.56 -24.93
CA MET A 215 26.91 12.21 -24.91
C MET A 215 27.58 11.87 -23.57
N GLU A 216 28.17 12.84 -22.86
CA GLU A 216 28.80 12.55 -21.56
C GLU A 216 27.75 12.14 -20.55
N LYS A 217 26.66 12.91 -20.48
CA LYS A 217 25.55 12.59 -19.60
C LYS A 217 24.83 11.29 -20.01
N ALA A 218 24.75 11.00 -21.31
CA ALA A 218 24.18 9.74 -21.78
C ALA A 218 24.94 8.52 -21.27
N ARG A 219 26.27 8.57 -21.22
CA ARG A 219 27.12 7.45 -20.77
C ARG A 219 26.81 6.97 -19.35
N GLU A 220 26.26 7.83 -18.50
CA GLU A 220 25.83 7.42 -17.15
C GLU A 220 24.72 6.35 -17.19
N TYR A 221 24.00 6.26 -18.31
CA TYR A 221 22.86 5.34 -18.51
C TYR A 221 23.16 4.25 -19.54
N LEU A 222 24.41 4.15 -20.00
CA LEU A 222 24.86 3.08 -20.89
C LEU A 222 24.93 1.78 -20.07
N LEU A 223 23.96 0.93 -20.24
CA LEU A 223 24.02 -0.46 -19.79
C LEU A 223 25.07 -1.15 -20.64
N SER A 224 26.05 -1.79 -20.02
CA SER A 224 27.31 -2.26 -20.64
C SER A 224 27.15 -2.83 -22.06
N GLU A 225 28.14 -2.59 -22.94
CA GLU A 225 28.20 -3.12 -24.31
C GLU A 225 28.19 -4.67 -24.38
N SER A 226 28.17 -5.36 -23.27
CA SER A 226 28.10 -6.81 -23.12
C SER A 226 26.69 -7.38 -22.89
N ALA A 227 25.66 -6.61 -23.04
CA ALA A 227 24.28 -7.08 -23.01
C ALA A 227 23.79 -7.35 -24.44
N ASP A 228 24.49 -8.21 -25.19
CA ASP A 228 24.03 -8.88 -26.40
C ASP A 228 23.19 -10.12 -26.03
#